data_9beef20d66b79753144f304f15dfe65c
#
_entry.id   9beef20d66b79753144f304f15dfe65c
#
_cell.length_a   1.000
_cell.length_b   1.000
_cell.length_c   1.000
_cell.angle_alpha   90.00
_cell.angle_beta   90.00
_cell.angle_gamma   90.00
#
_symmetry.space_group_name_H-M   'P 1'
#
loop_
_entity.id
_entity.type
_entity.pdbx_description
1 polymer ?
#
loop_
_entity_poly.entity_id
_entity_poly.type
_entity_poly.pdbx_seq_one_letter_code
_entity_poly.pdbx_strand_id
1 'polypeptide(L)'
;MLLAYVGSLSLEDADAQLLALVVAIRAARGGIGNITGQDLRSLRLADAEAAVTAVGALGWQGQERLLGDDLVTPVAVRVPDLADRPERRLPFGKVMRSRVSGWASRTVSAKPVKKTSTAARLAALYLAAHWPVDEYATLPRNMPEGCRAAVPELLAKGFVLELEGDRYLLGESVRHLSGMRPLPVIAPRPLEEVRPQSWDEWKAGVSVALRRHVAAVEGCPECALSTARVSEAFMRKAVPAQFDEKVRAACAAWEVRYPEQGPVAAEFAAAFRVAHGHGPSVKQLCKGLGWGKMSRDLRIFVVRRLIADGWLTNTDPVPWTLRPGRAAQAASAAPAAGRSR
;
A
#
# COMPACT_ATOMS: atom_id res chain seq x y z
N MET A 1 -6.68 -2.47 21.41
CA MET A 1 -5.70 -3.56 21.50
C MET A 1 -4.28 -3.10 21.16
N LEU A 2 -3.93 -2.71 19.92
CA LEU A 2 -2.56 -2.31 19.56
C LEU A 2 -2.02 -1.14 20.39
N LEU A 3 -2.77 -0.03 20.48
CA LEU A 3 -2.39 1.11 21.32
C LEU A 3 -2.33 0.74 22.81
N ALA A 4 -3.20 -0.15 23.27
CA ALA A 4 -3.11 -0.68 24.64
C ALA A 4 -1.87 -1.55 24.85
N TYR A 5 -1.49 -2.35 23.85
CA TYR A 5 -0.23 -3.10 23.90
C TYR A 5 0.97 -2.18 24.00
N VAL A 6 1.05 -1.15 23.14
CA VAL A 6 2.16 -0.18 23.19
C VAL A 6 2.14 0.61 24.50
N GLY A 7 0.97 1.01 24.99
CA GLY A 7 0.82 1.69 26.27
C GLY A 7 1.15 0.82 27.49
N SER A 8 1.23 -0.51 27.35
CA SER A 8 1.68 -1.44 28.40
C SER A 8 3.20 -1.67 28.40
N LEU A 9 3.91 -1.19 27.36
CA LEU A 9 5.36 -1.23 27.32
C LEU A 9 5.91 -0.15 28.25
N SER A 10 6.99 -0.45 28.95
CA SER A 10 7.66 0.51 29.84
C SER A 10 8.50 1.53 29.01
N LEU A 11 7.82 2.29 28.17
CA LEU A 11 8.40 3.34 27.34
C LEU A 11 7.83 4.69 27.78
N GLU A 12 8.66 5.58 28.26
CA GLU A 12 8.25 6.92 28.72
C GLU A 12 8.25 7.93 27.56
N ASP A 13 9.19 7.77 26.63
CA ASP A 13 9.36 8.69 25.51
C ASP A 13 8.41 8.40 24.34
N ALA A 14 7.85 9.48 23.77
CA ALA A 14 6.91 9.39 22.65
C ALA A 14 7.56 8.91 21.35
N ASP A 15 8.85 9.17 21.13
CA ASP A 15 9.58 8.68 19.97
C ASP A 15 9.69 7.15 20.01
N ALA A 16 10.08 6.61 21.17
CA ALA A 16 10.16 5.18 21.41
C ALA A 16 8.78 4.50 21.28
N GLN A 17 7.72 5.12 21.83
CA GLN A 17 6.35 4.62 21.72
C GLN A 17 5.86 4.61 20.28
N LEU A 18 6.13 5.66 19.49
CA LEU A 18 5.73 5.72 18.09
C LEU A 18 6.50 4.69 17.24
N LEU A 19 7.80 4.53 17.48
CA LEU A 19 8.59 3.47 16.85
C LEU A 19 8.04 2.09 17.20
N ALA A 20 7.83 1.84 18.50
CA ALA A 20 7.27 0.57 18.97
C ALA A 20 5.91 0.26 18.34
N LEU A 21 5.04 1.26 18.17
CA LEU A 21 3.75 1.09 17.51
C LEU A 21 3.91 0.61 16.07
N VAL A 22 4.81 1.23 15.29
CA VAL A 22 5.03 0.86 13.89
C VAL A 22 5.63 -0.54 13.77
N VAL A 23 6.61 -0.87 14.62
CA VAL A 23 7.19 -2.22 14.68
C VAL A 23 6.12 -3.25 15.06
N ALA A 24 5.33 -2.99 16.11
CA ALA A 24 4.29 -3.90 16.58
C ALA A 24 3.20 -4.15 15.51
N ILE A 25 2.81 -3.14 14.74
CA ILE A 25 1.89 -3.32 13.60
C ILE A 25 2.45 -4.35 12.62
N ARG A 26 3.73 -4.26 12.28
CA ARG A 26 4.38 -5.14 11.31
C ARG A 26 4.65 -6.53 11.89
N ALA A 27 4.97 -6.60 13.18
CA ALA A 27 5.22 -7.83 13.92
C ALA A 27 3.95 -8.57 14.36
N ALA A 28 2.78 -7.95 14.26
CA ALA A 28 1.51 -8.43 14.83
C ALA A 28 1.12 -9.88 14.49
N ARG A 29 1.61 -10.44 13.39
CA ARG A 29 1.23 -11.79 12.93
C ARG A 29 2.20 -12.90 13.33
N GLY A 30 3.44 -12.60 13.60
CA GLY A 30 4.44 -13.64 13.83
C GLY A 30 5.63 -13.16 14.65
N GLY A 31 5.49 -12.02 15.31
CA GLY A 31 6.52 -11.46 16.17
C GLY A 31 7.73 -10.89 15.43
N ILE A 32 7.72 -10.83 14.10
CA ILE A 32 8.80 -10.23 13.31
C ILE A 32 8.21 -9.11 12.44
N GLY A 33 8.68 -7.90 12.66
CA GLY A 33 8.34 -6.71 11.88
C GLY A 33 9.48 -6.31 10.95
N ASN A 34 9.24 -6.34 9.64
CA ASN A 34 10.21 -5.84 8.67
C ASN A 34 10.07 -4.33 8.51
N ILE A 35 11.10 -3.58 8.87
CA ILE A 35 11.17 -2.12 8.82
C ILE A 35 12.43 -1.71 8.09
N THR A 36 12.36 -0.62 7.33
CA THR A 36 13.53 -0.04 6.64
C THR A 36 14.03 1.20 7.39
N GLY A 37 15.28 1.59 7.19
CA GLY A 37 15.79 2.88 7.68
C GLY A 37 14.97 4.06 7.13
N GLN A 38 14.43 3.94 5.90
CA GLN A 38 13.52 4.92 5.33
C GLN A 38 12.19 5.03 6.10
N ASP A 39 11.64 3.89 6.56
CA ASP A 39 10.46 3.91 7.43
C ASP A 39 10.76 4.67 8.73
N LEU A 40 11.91 4.38 9.38
CA LEU A 40 12.34 5.08 10.60
C LEU A 40 12.43 6.59 10.36
N ARG A 41 13.11 7.03 9.30
CA ARG A 41 13.21 8.45 8.94
C ARG A 41 11.85 9.09 8.68
N SER A 42 10.92 8.35 8.09
CA SER A 42 9.56 8.85 7.81
C SER A 42 8.77 9.16 9.08
N LEU A 43 9.13 8.55 10.21
CA LEU A 43 8.53 8.84 11.52
C LEU A 43 8.95 10.20 12.06
N ARG A 44 10.03 10.80 11.57
CA ARG A 44 10.53 12.11 12.01
C ARG A 44 10.64 12.20 13.52
N LEU A 45 11.22 11.20 14.14
CA LEU A 45 11.49 11.16 15.56
C LEU A 45 12.43 12.32 15.93
N ALA A 46 12.29 12.88 17.12
CA ALA A 46 13.19 13.92 17.61
C ALA A 46 14.58 13.31 17.88
N ASP A 47 14.60 12.10 18.47
CA ASP A 47 15.81 11.32 18.72
C ASP A 47 15.58 9.85 18.32
N ALA A 48 15.94 9.52 17.08
CA ALA A 48 15.77 8.16 16.56
C ALA A 48 16.71 7.15 17.24
N GLU A 49 17.90 7.56 17.65
CA GLU A 49 18.89 6.69 18.28
C GLU A 49 18.44 6.30 19.70
N ALA A 50 18.01 7.28 20.49
CA ALA A 50 17.42 7.04 21.80
C ALA A 50 16.17 6.14 21.70
N ALA A 51 15.29 6.37 20.71
CA ALA A 51 14.10 5.56 20.51
C ALA A 51 14.45 4.11 20.17
N VAL A 52 15.43 3.86 19.29
CA VAL A 52 15.90 2.52 18.94
C VAL A 52 16.53 1.82 20.14
N THR A 53 17.30 2.53 20.93
CA THR A 53 17.92 2.02 22.18
C THR A 53 16.84 1.64 23.19
N ALA A 54 15.85 2.50 23.41
CA ALA A 54 14.75 2.25 24.36
C ALA A 54 13.92 1.01 23.94
N VAL A 55 13.67 0.82 22.66
CA VAL A 55 12.99 -0.38 22.13
C VAL A 55 13.86 -1.63 22.34
N GLY A 56 15.19 -1.51 22.18
CA GLY A 56 16.14 -2.59 22.49
C GLY A 56 16.12 -3.00 23.96
N ALA A 57 15.97 -2.04 24.87
CA ALA A 57 15.86 -2.30 26.31
C ALA A 57 14.63 -3.15 26.70
N LEU A 58 13.60 -3.19 25.84
CA LEU A 58 12.45 -4.12 25.99
C LEU A 58 12.79 -5.57 25.59
N GLY A 59 14.02 -5.86 25.20
CA GLY A 59 14.45 -7.16 24.71
C GLY A 59 14.09 -7.41 23.23
N TRP A 60 13.69 -6.37 22.48
CA TRP A 60 13.50 -6.49 21.03
C TRP A 60 14.87 -6.65 20.36
N GLN A 61 14.91 -7.34 19.21
CA GLN A 61 16.18 -7.75 18.59
C GLN A 61 16.24 -7.29 17.15
N GLY A 62 17.43 -6.86 16.71
CA GLY A 62 17.70 -6.45 15.34
C GLY A 62 17.38 -4.98 15.04
N GLN A 63 16.79 -4.23 15.98
CA GLN A 63 16.39 -2.83 15.80
C GLN A 63 17.58 -1.89 15.63
N GLU A 64 18.75 -2.22 16.20
CA GLU A 64 20.00 -1.44 16.09
C GLU A 64 20.43 -1.25 14.62
N ARG A 65 20.12 -2.20 13.77
CA ARG A 65 20.43 -2.17 12.34
C ARG A 65 19.64 -1.12 11.57
N LEU A 66 18.57 -0.56 12.17
CA LEU A 66 17.77 0.52 11.57
C LEU A 66 18.55 1.84 11.47
N LEU A 67 19.61 2.02 12.27
CA LEU A 67 20.47 3.22 12.28
C LEU A 67 21.61 3.14 11.27
N GLY A 68 21.74 2.03 10.57
CA GLY A 68 22.79 1.85 9.56
C GLY A 68 22.55 2.70 8.29
N ASP A 69 23.59 2.74 7.44
CA ASP A 69 23.57 3.53 6.19
C ASP A 69 22.62 2.95 5.11
N ASP A 70 22.32 1.67 5.18
CA ASP A 70 21.39 1.03 4.28
C ASP A 70 19.94 1.31 4.68
N LEU A 71 19.35 2.29 4.01
CA LEU A 71 18.00 2.75 4.30
C LEU A 71 16.90 1.95 3.60
N VAL A 72 17.27 1.10 2.64
CA VAL A 72 16.32 0.44 1.73
C VAL A 72 16.08 -1.01 2.12
N THR A 73 17.13 -1.70 2.56
CA THR A 73 17.03 -3.11 2.94
C THR A 73 16.17 -3.26 4.20
N PRO A 74 15.12 -4.12 4.16
CA PRO A 74 14.30 -4.36 5.33
C PRO A 74 15.08 -5.03 6.46
N VAL A 75 15.04 -4.44 7.64
CA VAL A 75 15.56 -5.01 8.88
C VAL A 75 14.45 -5.79 9.57
N ALA A 76 14.70 -7.05 9.89
CA ALA A 76 13.79 -7.88 10.67
C ALA A 76 13.95 -7.58 12.16
N VAL A 77 12.96 -6.91 12.75
CA VAL A 77 12.90 -6.64 14.19
C VAL A 77 12.04 -7.71 14.86
N ARG A 78 12.63 -8.51 15.74
CA ARG A 78 11.91 -9.52 16.53
C ARG A 78 11.32 -8.88 17.78
N VAL A 79 10.05 -9.12 18.02
CA VAL A 79 9.28 -8.71 19.19
C VAL A 79 8.95 -9.96 20.01
N PRO A 80 9.70 -10.30 21.07
CA PRO A 80 9.57 -11.58 21.78
C PRO A 80 8.15 -11.83 22.29
N ASP A 81 7.50 -10.85 22.88
CA ASP A 81 6.14 -10.97 23.40
C ASP A 81 5.11 -11.39 22.33
N LEU A 82 5.28 -10.94 21.09
CA LEU A 82 4.41 -11.29 19.97
C LEU A 82 4.85 -12.57 19.25
N ALA A 83 6.12 -12.95 19.36
CA ALA A 83 6.68 -14.15 18.77
C ALA A 83 6.38 -15.39 19.62
N ASP A 84 6.71 -15.29 20.92
CA ASP A 84 6.85 -16.44 21.81
C ASP A 84 5.60 -16.68 22.69
N ARG A 85 4.71 -15.69 22.78
CA ARG A 85 3.48 -15.75 23.59
C ARG A 85 2.24 -15.72 22.70
N PRO A 86 1.68 -16.90 22.31
CA PRO A 86 0.50 -16.97 21.44
C PRO A 86 -0.70 -16.17 21.96
N GLU A 87 -0.87 -16.12 23.27
CA GLU A 87 -1.95 -15.38 23.96
C GLU A 87 -1.82 -13.84 23.84
N ARG A 88 -0.64 -13.33 23.58
CA ARG A 88 -0.38 -11.91 23.35
C ARG A 88 -0.39 -11.50 21.89
N ARG A 89 -0.57 -12.45 20.98
CA ARG A 89 -0.66 -12.15 19.56
C ARG A 89 -1.82 -11.21 19.28
N LEU A 90 -1.53 -10.16 18.54
CA LEU A 90 -2.59 -9.28 18.08
C LEU A 90 -3.42 -10.02 17.02
N PRO A 91 -4.77 -9.92 17.04
CA PRO A 91 -5.65 -10.65 16.13
C PRO A 91 -5.66 -10.06 14.74
N PHE A 92 -4.49 -9.80 14.15
CA PHE A 92 -4.35 -9.16 12.86
C PHE A 92 -4.00 -10.17 11.78
N GLY A 93 -4.99 -10.55 10.98
CA GLY A 93 -4.73 -11.21 9.70
C GLY A 93 -3.99 -10.28 8.72
N LYS A 94 -3.50 -10.83 7.62
CA LYS A 94 -2.72 -10.10 6.60
C LYS A 94 -3.41 -8.80 6.15
N VAL A 95 -4.71 -8.86 5.88
CA VAL A 95 -5.50 -7.71 5.41
C VAL A 95 -5.62 -6.64 6.49
N MET A 96 -5.92 -7.03 7.73
CA MET A 96 -6.05 -6.09 8.84
C MET A 96 -4.72 -5.40 9.15
N ARG A 97 -3.62 -6.14 9.17
CA ARG A 97 -2.28 -5.58 9.35
C ARG A 97 -1.96 -4.51 8.30
N SER A 98 -2.22 -4.79 7.02
CA SER A 98 -2.00 -3.83 5.94
C SER A 98 -2.87 -2.57 6.11
N ARG A 99 -4.14 -2.74 6.51
CA ARG A 99 -5.07 -1.63 6.77
C ARG A 99 -4.58 -0.75 7.93
N VAL A 100 -4.20 -1.37 9.05
CA VAL A 100 -3.73 -0.65 10.24
C VAL A 100 -2.42 0.08 9.94
N SER A 101 -1.48 -0.55 9.22
CA SER A 101 -0.24 0.10 8.78
C SER A 101 -0.53 1.32 7.90
N GLY A 102 -1.37 1.17 6.89
CA GLY A 102 -1.75 2.29 6.01
C GLY A 102 -2.53 3.39 6.74
N TRP A 103 -3.40 3.02 7.69
CA TRP A 103 -4.11 3.97 8.54
C TRP A 103 -3.15 4.76 9.43
N ALA A 104 -2.24 4.10 10.13
CA ALA A 104 -1.26 4.75 10.98
C ALA A 104 -0.38 5.73 10.19
N SER A 105 0.15 5.31 9.04
CA SER A 105 0.95 6.17 8.16
C SER A 105 0.17 7.40 7.68
N ARG A 106 -1.10 7.24 7.26
CA ARG A 106 -1.94 8.36 6.84
C ARG A 106 -2.21 9.33 7.97
N THR A 107 -2.46 8.81 9.18
CA THR A 107 -2.76 9.66 10.35
C THR A 107 -1.54 10.51 10.73
N VAL A 108 -0.35 9.94 10.86
CA VAL A 108 0.87 10.69 11.23
C VAL A 108 1.35 11.63 10.11
N SER A 109 1.01 11.35 8.88
CA SER A 109 1.37 12.18 7.72
C SER A 109 0.29 13.19 7.31
N ALA A 110 -0.86 13.20 7.99
CA ALA A 110 -1.94 14.14 7.71
C ALA A 110 -1.46 15.59 7.87
N LYS A 111 -1.96 16.49 7.00
CA LYS A 111 -1.51 17.90 6.94
C LYS A 111 -1.45 18.59 8.31
N PRO A 112 -2.47 18.46 9.20
CA PRO A 112 -2.43 19.09 10.52
C PRO A 112 -1.50 18.39 11.52
N VAL A 113 -1.00 17.17 11.23
CA VAL A 113 -0.23 16.34 12.17
C VAL A 113 1.25 16.28 11.80
N LYS A 114 1.59 16.21 10.53
CA LYS A 114 2.94 15.87 10.03
C LYS A 114 4.09 16.78 10.51
N LYS A 115 3.78 17.99 10.99
CA LYS A 115 4.76 18.98 11.49
C LYS A 115 4.63 19.22 12.99
N THR A 116 3.91 18.39 13.71
CA THR A 116 3.76 18.47 15.17
C THR A 116 4.82 17.64 15.87
N SER A 117 4.90 17.79 17.20
CA SER A 117 5.75 16.95 18.06
C SER A 117 5.40 15.46 17.91
N THR A 118 6.33 14.58 18.26
CA THR A 118 6.08 13.12 18.20
C THR A 118 4.97 12.73 19.16
N ALA A 119 4.90 13.35 20.34
CA ALA A 119 3.83 13.15 21.29
C ALA A 119 2.46 13.51 20.69
N ALA A 120 2.35 14.63 19.96
CA ALA A 120 1.12 15.02 19.27
C ALA A 120 0.77 14.05 18.13
N ARG A 121 1.75 13.56 17.37
CA ARG A 121 1.52 12.55 16.32
C ARG A 121 1.01 11.24 16.89
N LEU A 122 1.57 10.80 18.00
CA LEU A 122 1.09 9.62 18.73
C LEU A 122 -0.30 9.87 19.32
N ALA A 123 -0.54 11.05 19.90
CA ALA A 123 -1.86 11.47 20.38
C ALA A 123 -2.90 11.42 19.27
N ALA A 124 -2.58 11.90 18.06
CA ALA A 124 -3.47 11.84 16.91
C ALA A 124 -3.92 10.40 16.58
N LEU A 125 -3.03 9.41 16.72
CA LEU A 125 -3.37 8.00 16.55
C LEU A 125 -4.35 7.51 17.63
N TYR A 126 -4.15 7.90 18.90
CA TYR A 126 -5.10 7.57 19.97
C TYR A 126 -6.47 8.19 19.71
N LEU A 127 -6.52 9.47 19.39
CA LEU A 127 -7.78 10.18 19.15
C LEU A 127 -8.52 9.61 17.93
N ALA A 128 -7.83 9.42 16.81
CA ALA A 128 -8.44 8.86 15.61
C ALA A 128 -8.93 7.42 15.79
N ALA A 129 -8.21 6.60 16.59
CA ALA A 129 -8.60 5.21 16.85
C ALA A 129 -9.86 5.08 17.72
N HIS A 130 -10.13 6.04 18.60
CA HIS A 130 -11.20 5.96 19.59
C HIS A 130 -12.36 6.90 19.30
N TRP A 131 -12.34 7.65 18.20
CA TRP A 131 -13.41 8.58 17.87
C TRP A 131 -14.64 7.84 17.32
N PRO A 132 -15.81 7.93 18.02
CA PRO A 132 -17.06 7.37 17.56
C PRO A 132 -17.69 8.32 16.54
N VAL A 133 -17.70 8.08 15.32
CA VAL A 133 -18.21 8.90 14.20
C VAL A 133 -19.31 9.91 14.58
N ASP A 134 -19.06 11.19 14.28
CA ASP A 134 -20.00 12.32 14.34
C ASP A 134 -20.47 12.77 15.76
N GLU A 135 -19.83 12.31 16.82
CA GLU A 135 -20.10 12.69 18.19
C GLU A 135 -18.83 13.12 18.92
N TYR A 136 -18.98 13.80 20.05
CA TYR A 136 -17.87 14.04 20.96
C TYR A 136 -17.38 12.73 21.56
N ALA A 137 -16.09 12.52 21.48
CA ALA A 137 -15.42 11.41 22.14
C ALA A 137 -14.76 11.86 23.45
N THR A 138 -14.52 10.92 24.33
CA THR A 138 -13.70 11.14 25.54
C THR A 138 -12.28 10.69 25.31
N LEU A 139 -11.31 11.45 25.82
CA LEU A 139 -9.89 11.07 25.73
C LEU A 139 -9.69 9.65 26.28
N PRO A 140 -8.99 8.77 25.52
CA PRO A 140 -8.78 7.40 25.95
C PRO A 140 -8.07 7.32 27.30
N ARG A 141 -8.59 6.53 28.23
CA ARG A 141 -8.00 6.37 29.58
C ARG A 141 -6.56 5.82 29.56
N ASN A 142 -6.24 5.00 28.56
CA ASN A 142 -4.93 4.42 28.36
C ASN A 142 -4.00 5.29 27.50
N MET A 143 -4.36 6.55 27.27
CA MET A 143 -3.51 7.49 26.55
C MET A 143 -2.36 7.94 27.44
N PRO A 144 -1.09 7.81 27.01
CA PRO A 144 0.06 8.29 27.76
C PRO A 144 -0.06 9.77 28.13
N GLU A 145 0.47 10.14 29.30
CA GLU A 145 0.38 11.53 29.80
C GLU A 145 1.04 12.54 28.85
N GLY A 146 2.21 12.20 28.30
CA GLY A 146 2.86 13.05 27.29
C GLY A 146 2.01 13.25 26.03
N CYS A 147 1.24 12.24 25.63
CA CYS A 147 0.29 12.38 24.51
C CYS A 147 -0.90 13.26 24.90
N ARG A 148 -1.41 13.13 26.13
CA ARG A 148 -2.52 13.95 26.65
C ARG A 148 -2.10 15.43 26.70
N ALA A 149 -0.91 15.71 27.22
CA ALA A 149 -0.32 17.04 27.27
C ALA A 149 -0.10 17.66 25.88
N ALA A 150 0.03 16.85 24.84
CA ALA A 150 0.22 17.32 23.46
C ALA A 150 -1.09 17.55 22.68
N VAL A 151 -2.29 17.25 23.25
CA VAL A 151 -3.57 17.46 22.57
C VAL A 151 -3.84 18.93 22.20
N PRO A 152 -3.46 19.93 23.04
CA PRO A 152 -3.59 21.34 22.65
C PRO A 152 -2.83 21.71 21.37
N GLU A 153 -1.70 21.07 21.08
CA GLU A 153 -1.00 21.25 19.80
C GLU A 153 -1.85 20.78 18.61
N LEU A 154 -2.55 19.66 18.76
CA LEU A 154 -3.48 19.15 17.74
C LEU A 154 -4.69 20.04 17.54
N LEU A 155 -5.19 20.69 18.60
CA LEU A 155 -6.24 21.69 18.53
C LEU A 155 -5.76 22.92 17.73
N ALA A 156 -4.58 23.46 18.06
CA ALA A 156 -3.98 24.58 17.35
C ALA A 156 -3.72 24.32 15.86
N LYS A 157 -3.55 23.07 15.47
CA LYS A 157 -3.34 22.65 14.07
C LYS A 157 -4.62 22.19 13.36
N GLY A 158 -5.76 22.18 14.03
CA GLY A 158 -7.05 21.81 13.45
C GLY A 158 -7.24 20.30 13.22
N PHE A 159 -6.45 19.45 13.86
CA PHE A 159 -6.72 18.02 13.93
C PHE A 159 -7.87 17.73 14.89
N VAL A 160 -7.86 18.39 16.03
CA VAL A 160 -8.98 18.49 16.95
C VAL A 160 -9.67 19.82 16.65
N LEU A 161 -11.00 19.84 16.52
CA LEU A 161 -11.80 21.04 16.30
C LEU A 161 -12.16 21.69 17.62
N GLU A 162 -12.54 20.89 18.59
CA GLU A 162 -12.98 21.32 19.91
C GLU A 162 -12.42 20.38 20.97
N LEU A 163 -12.07 20.96 22.13
CA LEU A 163 -11.60 20.25 23.30
C LEU A 163 -12.21 20.91 24.55
N GLU A 164 -13.05 20.18 25.27
CA GLU A 164 -13.71 20.60 26.49
C GLU A 164 -13.40 19.59 27.62
N GLY A 165 -12.45 19.91 28.48
CA GLY A 165 -11.94 18.95 29.47
C GLY A 165 -11.39 17.72 28.78
N ASP A 166 -11.99 16.56 29.06
CA ASP A 166 -11.61 15.29 28.42
C ASP A 166 -12.43 14.98 27.14
N ARG A 167 -13.36 15.84 26.73
CA ARG A 167 -14.17 15.63 25.52
C ARG A 167 -13.52 16.31 24.32
N TYR A 168 -13.48 15.63 23.19
CA TYR A 168 -12.89 16.18 21.97
C TYR A 168 -13.76 15.89 20.74
N LEU A 169 -13.64 16.74 19.73
CA LEU A 169 -14.23 16.59 18.42
C LEU A 169 -13.12 16.67 17.36
N LEU A 170 -13.06 15.73 16.44
CA LEU A 170 -12.08 15.77 15.35
C LEU A 170 -12.47 16.79 14.28
N GLY A 171 -11.47 17.48 13.73
CA GLY A 171 -11.63 18.38 12.60
C GLY A 171 -12.20 17.65 11.37
N GLU A 172 -13.06 18.30 10.60
CA GLU A 172 -13.73 17.69 9.43
C GLU A 172 -12.76 17.07 8.43
N SER A 173 -11.65 17.75 8.18
CA SER A 173 -10.62 17.31 7.22
C SER A 173 -9.94 15.98 7.60
N VAL A 174 -10.04 15.54 8.86
CA VAL A 174 -9.40 14.33 9.40
C VAL A 174 -10.39 13.27 9.89
N ARG A 175 -11.69 13.53 9.85
CA ARG A 175 -12.73 12.56 10.25
C ARG A 175 -12.63 11.23 9.50
N HIS A 176 -12.17 11.24 8.25
CA HIS A 176 -11.95 10.05 7.46
C HIS A 176 -10.83 9.14 8.02
N LEU A 177 -10.01 9.63 8.95
CA LEU A 177 -8.96 8.88 9.64
C LEU A 177 -9.48 8.10 10.85
N SER A 178 -10.75 8.28 11.25
CA SER A 178 -11.32 7.54 12.37
C SER A 178 -11.21 6.04 12.13
N GLY A 179 -10.54 5.34 13.06
CA GLY A 179 -10.42 3.88 13.04
C GLY A 179 -11.74 3.16 13.35
N MET A 180 -12.69 3.87 13.99
CA MET A 180 -14.03 3.36 14.30
C MET A 180 -15.02 3.53 13.13
N ARG A 181 -14.67 4.33 12.13
CA ARG A 181 -15.48 4.32 10.91
C ARG A 181 -15.43 2.90 10.35
N PRO A 182 -16.54 2.15 10.34
CA PRO A 182 -16.63 1.06 9.39
C PRO A 182 -16.23 1.69 8.06
N LEU A 183 -15.34 1.01 7.30
CA LEU A 183 -15.22 1.35 5.88
C LEU A 183 -16.65 1.63 5.46
N PRO A 184 -16.94 2.77 4.80
CA PRO A 184 -18.29 2.97 4.36
C PRO A 184 -18.68 1.63 3.75
N VAL A 185 -19.54 0.89 4.43
CA VAL A 185 -20.40 -0.01 3.72
C VAL A 185 -20.89 0.99 2.70
N ILE A 186 -20.42 0.87 1.48
CA ILE A 186 -21.10 1.47 0.35
C ILE A 186 -22.46 0.85 0.57
N ALA A 187 -23.29 1.55 1.36
CA ALA A 187 -24.70 1.26 1.44
C ALA A 187 -25.04 1.16 -0.02
N PRO A 188 -25.55 0.01 -0.52
CA PRO A 188 -25.95 -0.02 -1.88
C PRO A 188 -26.74 1.28 -2.01
N ARG A 189 -26.13 2.28 -2.70
CA ARG A 189 -26.84 3.52 -3.00
C ARG A 189 -28.21 3.02 -3.37
N PRO A 190 -29.30 3.50 -2.72
CA PRO A 190 -30.62 3.14 -3.19
C PRO A 190 -30.43 3.24 -4.68
N LEU A 191 -30.75 2.19 -5.42
CA LEU A 191 -30.60 2.15 -6.87
C LEU A 191 -31.34 3.39 -7.39
N GLU A 192 -30.75 4.57 -7.22
CA GLU A 192 -30.87 5.61 -8.20
C GLU A 192 -30.43 4.82 -9.43
N GLU A 193 -31.34 4.59 -10.32
CA GLU A 193 -31.03 4.05 -11.65
C GLU A 193 -29.79 4.82 -12.06
N VAL A 194 -28.61 4.22 -11.84
CA VAL A 194 -27.34 4.77 -12.30
C VAL A 194 -27.54 4.68 -13.78
N ARG A 195 -28.03 5.79 -14.36
CA ARG A 195 -28.03 5.93 -15.82
C ARG A 195 -26.64 5.51 -16.22
N PRO A 196 -26.50 4.47 -17.07
CA PRO A 196 -25.19 4.02 -17.47
C PRO A 196 -24.47 5.26 -17.99
N GLN A 197 -23.44 5.69 -17.28
CA GLN A 197 -22.65 6.85 -17.64
C GLN A 197 -22.22 6.66 -19.09
N SER A 198 -22.55 7.62 -19.95
CA SER A 198 -22.14 7.52 -21.35
C SER A 198 -20.61 7.57 -21.45
N TRP A 199 -20.07 6.97 -22.50
CA TRP A 199 -18.62 6.96 -22.72
C TRP A 199 -18.04 8.39 -22.76
N ASP A 200 -18.77 9.33 -23.32
CA ASP A 200 -18.32 10.73 -23.42
C ASP A 200 -18.38 11.44 -22.07
N GLU A 201 -19.40 11.20 -21.25
CA GLU A 201 -19.45 11.70 -19.88
C GLU A 201 -18.29 11.15 -19.04
N TRP A 202 -18.00 9.85 -19.19
CA TRP A 202 -16.86 9.25 -18.50
C TRP A 202 -15.55 9.90 -18.95
N LYS A 203 -15.31 10.08 -20.25
CA LYS A 203 -14.12 10.78 -20.77
C LYS A 203 -14.01 12.22 -20.27
N ALA A 204 -15.10 12.93 -20.13
CA ALA A 204 -15.12 14.29 -19.60
C ALA A 204 -14.68 14.34 -18.12
N GLY A 205 -15.04 13.32 -17.32
CA GLY A 205 -14.74 13.24 -15.89
C GLY A 205 -13.34 12.78 -15.52
N VAL A 206 -12.57 12.21 -16.47
CA VAL A 206 -11.22 11.69 -16.17
C VAL A 206 -10.10 12.71 -16.40
N SER A 207 -8.92 12.45 -15.82
CA SER A 207 -7.75 13.32 -15.97
C SER A 207 -7.30 13.49 -17.42
N VAL A 208 -6.63 14.60 -17.73
CA VAL A 208 -6.06 14.89 -19.06
C VAL A 208 -5.12 13.77 -19.52
N ALA A 209 -4.29 13.24 -18.62
CA ALA A 209 -3.37 12.14 -18.93
C ALA A 209 -4.13 10.87 -19.34
N LEU A 210 -5.19 10.53 -18.62
CA LEU A 210 -6.02 9.35 -18.92
C LEU A 210 -6.78 9.56 -20.25
N ARG A 211 -7.31 10.75 -20.53
CA ARG A 211 -7.93 11.07 -21.84
C ARG A 211 -6.96 10.91 -23.01
N ARG A 212 -5.72 11.36 -22.87
CA ARG A 212 -4.69 11.17 -23.91
C ARG A 212 -4.40 9.68 -24.13
N HIS A 213 -4.34 8.91 -23.05
CA HIS A 213 -4.14 7.46 -23.15
C HIS A 213 -5.32 6.77 -23.85
N VAL A 214 -6.54 7.13 -23.50
CA VAL A 214 -7.75 6.63 -24.20
C VAL A 214 -7.71 6.97 -25.69
N ALA A 215 -7.40 8.21 -26.04
CA ALA A 215 -7.31 8.65 -27.43
C ALA A 215 -6.23 7.87 -28.23
N ALA A 216 -5.08 7.59 -27.60
CA ALA A 216 -4.05 6.75 -28.21
C ALA A 216 -4.52 5.31 -28.47
N VAL A 217 -5.32 4.74 -27.57
CA VAL A 217 -5.89 3.40 -27.75
C VAL A 217 -7.00 3.38 -28.80
N GLU A 218 -7.93 4.37 -28.76
CA GLU A 218 -9.02 4.50 -29.74
C GLU A 218 -8.50 4.76 -31.15
N GLY A 219 -7.48 5.62 -31.28
CA GLY A 219 -6.89 6.02 -32.56
C GLY A 219 -5.85 5.04 -33.12
N CYS A 220 -5.56 3.92 -32.45
CA CYS A 220 -4.54 2.99 -32.92
C CYS A 220 -5.05 2.16 -34.14
N PRO A 221 -4.55 2.39 -35.36
CA PRO A 221 -5.04 1.76 -36.57
C PRO A 221 -4.76 0.25 -36.58
N GLU A 222 -3.63 -0.17 -36.01
CA GLU A 222 -3.23 -1.58 -35.99
C GLU A 222 -3.97 -2.39 -34.92
N CYS A 223 -4.43 -1.75 -33.83
CA CYS A 223 -5.26 -2.43 -32.83
C CYS A 223 -6.69 -2.63 -33.30
N ALA A 224 -7.19 -1.79 -34.20
CA ALA A 224 -8.54 -1.81 -34.79
C ALA A 224 -9.66 -2.10 -33.76
N LEU A 225 -9.57 -1.47 -32.57
CA LEU A 225 -10.51 -1.65 -31.50
C LEU A 225 -11.76 -0.79 -31.73
N SER A 226 -12.93 -1.39 -31.63
CA SER A 226 -14.17 -0.60 -31.65
C SER A 226 -14.28 0.27 -30.39
N THR A 227 -14.87 1.44 -30.50
CA THR A 227 -15.16 2.35 -29.37
C THR A 227 -15.91 1.64 -28.25
N ALA A 228 -16.87 0.75 -28.58
CA ALA A 228 -17.60 -0.05 -27.62
C ALA A 228 -16.68 -0.97 -26.79
N ARG A 229 -15.66 -1.56 -27.41
CA ARG A 229 -14.72 -2.43 -26.73
C ARG A 229 -13.75 -1.65 -25.85
N VAL A 230 -13.34 -0.45 -26.30
CA VAL A 230 -12.49 0.44 -25.51
C VAL A 230 -13.27 0.95 -24.29
N SER A 231 -14.48 1.46 -24.49
CA SER A 231 -15.33 1.95 -23.40
C SER A 231 -15.62 0.85 -22.37
N GLU A 232 -15.98 -0.36 -22.81
CA GLU A 232 -16.18 -1.51 -21.91
C GLU A 232 -14.93 -1.79 -21.04
N ALA A 233 -13.74 -1.75 -21.64
CA ALA A 233 -12.51 -2.05 -20.93
C ALA A 233 -12.15 -0.99 -19.87
N PHE A 234 -12.37 0.29 -20.19
CA PHE A 234 -12.06 1.39 -19.26
C PHE A 234 -13.14 1.59 -18.20
N MET A 235 -14.40 1.32 -18.50
CA MET A 235 -15.52 1.48 -17.57
C MET A 235 -15.74 0.24 -16.69
N ARG A 236 -15.10 -0.89 -17.02
CA ARG A 236 -15.21 -2.13 -16.24
C ARG A 236 -14.64 -1.96 -14.83
N LYS A 237 -15.45 -2.26 -13.82
CA LYS A 237 -14.95 -2.38 -12.45
C LYS A 237 -13.95 -3.52 -12.34
N ALA A 238 -12.79 -3.24 -11.73
CA ALA A 238 -11.79 -4.27 -11.48
C ALA A 238 -12.35 -5.32 -10.51
N VAL A 239 -12.48 -6.56 -10.98
CA VAL A 239 -12.84 -7.70 -10.14
C VAL A 239 -11.54 -8.41 -9.76
N PRO A 240 -11.27 -8.64 -8.46
CA PRO A 240 -10.12 -9.43 -8.03
C PRO A 240 -10.21 -10.82 -8.65
N ALA A 241 -9.23 -11.20 -9.48
CA ALA A 241 -9.18 -12.55 -10.00
C ALA A 241 -8.73 -13.51 -8.91
N GLN A 242 -9.55 -14.52 -8.64
CA GLN A 242 -9.19 -15.67 -7.81
C GLN A 242 -8.74 -16.79 -8.75
N PHE A 243 -7.63 -17.43 -8.42
CA PHE A 243 -7.09 -18.53 -9.21
C PHE A 243 -7.06 -19.79 -8.35
N ASP A 244 -7.51 -20.89 -8.94
CA ASP A 244 -7.49 -22.21 -8.31
C ASP A 244 -6.06 -22.82 -8.32
N GLU A 245 -5.91 -23.94 -7.63
CA GLU A 245 -4.62 -24.63 -7.53
C GLU A 245 -4.17 -25.19 -8.89
N LYS A 246 -5.11 -25.55 -9.78
CA LYS A 246 -4.76 -26.05 -11.11
C LYS A 246 -4.08 -24.99 -11.97
N VAL A 247 -4.53 -23.72 -11.87
CA VAL A 247 -3.90 -22.59 -12.58
C VAL A 247 -2.51 -22.33 -12.04
N ARG A 248 -2.31 -22.43 -10.71
CA ARG A 248 -0.99 -22.24 -10.08
C ARG A 248 -0.01 -23.34 -10.49
N ALA A 249 -0.44 -24.60 -10.43
CA ALA A 249 0.38 -25.73 -10.86
C ALA A 249 0.73 -25.65 -12.36
N ALA A 250 -0.24 -25.25 -13.20
CA ALA A 250 0.00 -25.05 -14.64
C ALA A 250 1.00 -23.91 -14.90
N CYS A 251 0.97 -22.84 -14.10
CA CYS A 251 1.95 -21.76 -14.20
C CYS A 251 3.35 -22.24 -13.81
N ALA A 252 3.51 -22.98 -12.71
CA ALA A 252 4.78 -23.53 -12.29
C ALA A 252 5.39 -24.45 -13.36
N ALA A 253 4.59 -25.32 -13.97
CA ALA A 253 5.02 -26.18 -15.06
C ALA A 253 5.43 -25.35 -16.31
N TRP A 254 4.71 -24.24 -16.56
CA TRP A 254 5.03 -23.35 -17.66
C TRP A 254 6.36 -22.59 -17.42
N GLU A 255 6.60 -22.09 -16.21
CA GLU A 255 7.84 -21.41 -15.82
C GLU A 255 9.08 -22.33 -16.01
N VAL A 256 8.98 -23.59 -15.59
CA VAL A 256 10.04 -24.59 -15.81
C VAL A 256 10.32 -24.80 -17.30
N ARG A 257 9.28 -24.84 -18.13
CA ARG A 257 9.40 -25.06 -19.57
C ARG A 257 9.93 -23.83 -20.33
N TYR A 258 9.68 -22.63 -19.78
CA TYR A 258 9.98 -21.37 -20.44
C TYR A 258 10.64 -20.37 -19.46
N PRO A 259 11.88 -20.60 -19.02
CA PRO A 259 12.52 -19.79 -17.96
C PRO A 259 12.83 -18.35 -18.38
N GLU A 260 13.04 -18.09 -19.68
CA GLU A 260 13.48 -16.78 -20.20
C GLU A 260 12.32 -15.85 -20.60
N GLN A 261 11.08 -16.15 -20.19
CA GLN A 261 9.92 -15.41 -20.68
C GLN A 261 9.77 -14.01 -20.08
N GLY A 262 10.40 -13.74 -18.95
CA GLY A 262 10.41 -12.41 -18.35
C GLY A 262 11.03 -11.34 -19.25
N PRO A 263 12.31 -11.49 -19.64
CA PRO A 263 12.97 -10.61 -20.61
C PRO A 263 12.20 -10.47 -21.92
N VAL A 264 11.77 -11.58 -22.50
CA VAL A 264 11.06 -11.61 -23.80
C VAL A 264 9.72 -10.84 -23.72
N ALA A 265 8.97 -11.00 -22.62
CA ALA A 265 7.73 -10.25 -22.40
C ALA A 265 7.96 -8.76 -22.23
N ALA A 266 9.03 -8.37 -21.53
CA ALA A 266 9.41 -6.97 -21.35
C ALA A 266 9.82 -6.32 -22.69
N GLU A 267 10.64 -7.00 -23.49
CA GLU A 267 11.05 -6.54 -24.81
C GLU A 267 9.84 -6.35 -25.74
N PHE A 268 8.94 -7.35 -25.78
CA PHE A 268 7.71 -7.24 -26.56
C PHE A 268 6.87 -6.03 -26.11
N ALA A 269 6.70 -5.84 -24.79
CA ALA A 269 5.92 -4.71 -24.28
C ALA A 269 6.57 -3.36 -24.63
N ALA A 270 7.90 -3.27 -24.64
CA ALA A 270 8.63 -2.08 -25.06
C ALA A 270 8.42 -1.79 -26.56
N ALA A 271 8.67 -2.78 -27.41
CA ALA A 271 8.49 -2.67 -28.85
C ALA A 271 7.05 -2.30 -29.22
N PHE A 272 6.07 -2.98 -28.60
CA PHE A 272 4.65 -2.67 -28.80
C PHE A 272 4.33 -1.21 -28.46
N ARG A 273 4.86 -0.68 -27.36
CA ARG A 273 4.62 0.71 -26.97
C ARG A 273 5.21 1.72 -27.95
N VAL A 274 6.40 1.41 -28.49
CA VAL A 274 7.03 2.27 -29.53
C VAL A 274 6.18 2.28 -30.80
N ALA A 275 5.69 1.13 -31.22
CA ALA A 275 4.90 1.01 -32.45
C ALA A 275 3.49 1.62 -32.34
N HIS A 276 2.83 1.48 -31.17
CA HIS A 276 1.40 1.79 -31.01
C HIS A 276 1.09 2.99 -30.09
N GLY A 277 2.08 3.58 -29.40
CA GLY A 277 1.87 4.67 -28.43
C GLY A 277 1.22 4.27 -27.11
N HIS A 278 0.82 3.01 -26.93
CA HIS A 278 0.22 2.45 -25.72
C HIS A 278 0.74 1.04 -25.46
N GLY A 279 0.53 0.51 -24.23
CA GLY A 279 0.94 -0.86 -23.88
C GLY A 279 0.04 -1.93 -24.51
N PRO A 280 0.51 -3.18 -24.64
CA PRO A 280 -0.32 -4.28 -25.06
C PRO A 280 -1.38 -4.64 -24.01
N SER A 281 -2.53 -5.16 -24.42
CA SER A 281 -3.42 -5.90 -23.53
C SER A 281 -2.79 -7.28 -23.21
N VAL A 282 -3.26 -7.95 -22.14
CA VAL A 282 -2.86 -9.33 -21.83
C VAL A 282 -3.06 -10.26 -23.05
N LYS A 283 -4.15 -10.09 -23.79
CA LYS A 283 -4.43 -10.90 -25.00
C LYS A 283 -3.42 -10.63 -26.10
N GLN A 284 -3.07 -9.37 -26.36
CA GLN A 284 -2.09 -8.97 -27.38
C GLN A 284 -0.68 -9.46 -27.02
N LEU A 285 -0.27 -9.27 -25.76
CA LEU A 285 0.99 -9.81 -25.27
C LEU A 285 1.10 -11.32 -25.48
N CYS A 286 0.11 -12.06 -24.98
CA CYS A 286 0.11 -13.53 -25.10
C CYS A 286 0.03 -14.02 -26.55
N LYS A 287 -0.71 -13.32 -27.43
CA LYS A 287 -0.76 -13.65 -28.86
C LYS A 287 0.59 -13.38 -29.53
N GLY A 288 1.20 -12.24 -29.26
CA GLY A 288 2.50 -11.86 -29.84
C GLY A 288 3.63 -12.78 -29.41
N LEU A 289 3.57 -13.31 -28.18
CA LEU A 289 4.58 -14.24 -27.65
C LEU A 289 4.26 -15.73 -27.94
N GLY A 290 3.24 -16.02 -28.76
CA GLY A 290 2.87 -17.41 -29.07
C GLY A 290 2.16 -18.16 -27.93
N TRP A 291 1.75 -17.47 -26.86
CA TRP A 291 1.03 -18.08 -25.72
C TRP A 291 -0.48 -18.19 -25.93
N GLY A 292 -0.94 -17.98 -27.14
CA GLY A 292 -2.37 -17.95 -27.49
C GLY A 292 -3.13 -19.23 -27.17
N LYS A 293 -2.44 -20.38 -27.11
CA LYS A 293 -3.03 -21.69 -26.80
C LYS A 293 -3.31 -21.91 -25.30
N MET A 294 -2.76 -21.05 -24.41
CA MET A 294 -3.01 -21.13 -22.96
C MET A 294 -4.45 -20.75 -22.62
N SER A 295 -5.00 -21.34 -21.56
CA SER A 295 -6.31 -20.92 -21.03
C SER A 295 -6.29 -19.42 -20.63
N ARG A 296 -7.47 -18.81 -20.61
CA ARG A 296 -7.59 -17.39 -20.22
C ARG A 296 -7.01 -17.13 -18.85
N ASP A 297 -7.33 -17.97 -17.87
CA ASP A 297 -6.92 -17.78 -16.48
C ASP A 297 -5.42 -17.97 -16.31
N LEU A 298 -4.82 -18.94 -16.99
CA LEU A 298 -3.38 -19.14 -17.00
C LEU A 298 -2.66 -17.93 -17.61
N ARG A 299 -3.15 -17.37 -18.73
CA ARG A 299 -2.57 -16.15 -19.32
C ARG A 299 -2.59 -14.97 -18.36
N ILE A 300 -3.72 -14.74 -17.67
CA ILE A 300 -3.85 -13.66 -16.69
C ILE A 300 -2.89 -13.91 -15.52
N PHE A 301 -2.81 -15.15 -15.05
CA PHE A 301 -1.94 -15.51 -13.93
C PHE A 301 -0.47 -15.32 -14.26
N VAL A 302 -0.01 -15.79 -15.42
CA VAL A 302 1.37 -15.62 -15.91
C VAL A 302 1.73 -14.14 -16.01
N VAL A 303 0.89 -13.31 -16.62
CA VAL A 303 1.17 -11.87 -16.73
C VAL A 303 1.23 -11.19 -15.34
N ARG A 304 0.35 -11.58 -14.41
CA ARG A 304 0.43 -11.09 -13.03
C ARG A 304 1.71 -11.54 -12.32
N ARG A 305 2.16 -12.74 -12.60
CA ARG A 305 3.42 -13.26 -12.07
C ARG A 305 4.60 -12.43 -12.60
N LEU A 306 4.66 -12.18 -13.91
CA LEU A 306 5.68 -11.32 -14.52
C LEU A 306 5.67 -9.89 -13.97
N ILE A 307 4.51 -9.37 -13.59
CA ILE A 307 4.41 -8.08 -12.90
C ILE A 307 4.96 -8.19 -11.47
N ALA A 308 4.62 -9.24 -10.74
CA ALA A 308 5.11 -9.48 -9.38
C ALA A 308 6.63 -9.67 -9.32
N ASP A 309 7.20 -10.33 -10.32
CA ASP A 309 8.64 -10.56 -10.47
C ASP A 309 9.37 -9.32 -11.04
N GLY A 310 8.64 -8.26 -11.37
CA GLY A 310 9.21 -6.99 -11.83
C GLY A 310 9.65 -6.94 -13.29
N TRP A 311 9.39 -7.96 -14.10
CA TRP A 311 9.65 -7.95 -15.54
C TRP A 311 8.71 -7.02 -16.30
N LEU A 312 7.45 -6.99 -15.88
CA LEU A 312 6.44 -6.08 -16.39
C LEU A 312 5.93 -5.17 -15.27
N THR A 313 5.32 -4.07 -15.66
CA THR A 313 4.54 -3.21 -14.76
C THR A 313 3.35 -2.64 -15.53
N ASN A 314 2.30 -2.23 -14.81
CA ASN A 314 1.12 -1.58 -15.35
C ASN A 314 0.63 -0.47 -14.42
N THR A 315 -0.34 0.30 -14.88
CA THR A 315 -1.06 1.30 -14.08
C THR A 315 -2.46 0.75 -13.80
N ASP A 316 -2.55 -0.18 -12.83
CA ASP A 316 -3.83 -0.80 -12.46
C ASP A 316 -4.79 0.25 -11.87
N PRO A 317 -6.07 0.28 -12.23
CA PRO A 317 -6.80 -0.65 -13.11
C PRO A 317 -6.84 -0.26 -14.60
N VAL A 318 -6.00 0.69 -15.04
CA VAL A 318 -6.06 1.26 -16.41
C VAL A 318 -5.60 0.22 -17.45
N PRO A 319 -6.42 -0.14 -18.44
CA PRO A 319 -6.07 -1.11 -19.48
C PRO A 319 -5.03 -0.53 -20.46
N TRP A 320 -4.34 -1.40 -21.19
CA TRP A 320 -3.29 -1.07 -22.17
C TRP A 320 -2.12 -0.26 -21.62
N THR A 321 -1.78 -0.46 -20.34
CA THR A 321 -0.66 0.23 -19.68
C THR A 321 0.55 -0.66 -19.42
N LEU A 322 0.55 -1.92 -19.87
CA LEU A 322 1.70 -2.82 -19.71
C LEU A 322 2.97 -2.21 -20.34
N ARG A 323 4.06 -2.31 -19.58
CA ARG A 323 5.39 -1.79 -19.95
C ARG A 323 6.49 -2.58 -19.24
N PRO A 324 7.76 -2.48 -19.67
CA PRO A 324 8.88 -3.07 -18.94
C PRO A 324 8.93 -2.63 -17.49
N GLY A 325 9.18 -3.56 -16.59
CA GLY A 325 9.31 -3.33 -15.15
C GLY A 325 10.77 -3.12 -14.72
N ARG A 326 10.99 -3.06 -13.41
CA ARG A 326 12.33 -2.78 -12.84
C ARG A 326 13.37 -3.85 -13.19
N ALA A 327 13.00 -5.13 -13.18
CA ALA A 327 13.90 -6.22 -13.52
C ALA A 327 14.40 -6.11 -14.97
N ALA A 328 13.53 -5.74 -15.90
CA ALA A 328 13.90 -5.51 -17.29
C ALA A 328 14.85 -4.30 -17.44
N GLN A 329 14.60 -3.22 -16.71
CA GLN A 329 15.47 -2.03 -16.71
C GLN A 329 16.86 -2.35 -16.16
N ALA A 330 16.94 -3.12 -15.07
CA ALA A 330 18.21 -3.57 -14.49
C ALA A 330 18.97 -4.48 -15.45
N ALA A 331 18.30 -5.42 -16.11
CA ALA A 331 18.91 -6.31 -17.11
C ALA A 331 19.46 -5.54 -18.32
N SER A 332 18.77 -4.47 -18.76
CA SER A 332 19.23 -3.62 -19.87
C SER A 332 20.40 -2.70 -19.50
N ALA A 333 20.54 -2.36 -18.21
CA ALA A 333 21.61 -1.51 -17.71
C ALA A 333 22.89 -2.29 -17.38
N ALA A 334 22.82 -3.63 -17.28
CA ALA A 334 24.00 -4.47 -17.05
C ALA A 334 24.91 -4.41 -18.30
N PRO A 335 26.21 -4.00 -18.18
CA PRO A 335 27.12 -4.02 -19.31
C PRO A 335 27.23 -5.45 -19.82
N ALA A 336 27.27 -5.62 -21.13
CA ALA A 336 27.48 -6.91 -21.81
C ALA A 336 28.83 -7.49 -21.40
N ALA A 337 28.89 -8.10 -20.21
CA ALA A 337 30.05 -8.79 -19.73
C ALA A 337 30.22 -10.08 -20.54
N GLY A 338 31.15 -10.04 -21.52
CA GLY A 338 31.84 -11.20 -22.00
C GLY A 338 31.06 -12.16 -22.91
N ARG A 339 30.68 -11.71 -24.12
CA ARG A 339 30.72 -12.63 -25.25
C ARG A 339 32.12 -12.58 -25.86
N SER A 340 33.12 -13.11 -25.18
CA SER A 340 34.36 -13.55 -25.83
C SER A 340 34.17 -14.99 -26.28
N ARG A 341 34.57 -15.19 -27.51
CA ARG A 341 34.50 -16.36 -28.40
C ARG A 341 34.96 -17.69 -27.76
#